data_d154d5ac11acf66fc0aeb8c3ceb4762c
#
_entry.id   d154d5ac11acf66fc0aeb8c3ceb4762c
#
_cell.length_a   1.000
_cell.length_b   1.000
_cell.length_c   1.000
_cell.angle_alpha   90.00
_cell.angle_beta   90.00
_cell.angle_gamma   90.00
#
_symmetry.space_group_name_H-M   'P 1'
#
loop_
_entity.id
_entity.type
_entity.pdbx_description
1 polymer ?
#
loop_
_entity_poly.entity_id
_entity_poly.type
_entity_poly.pdbx_seq_one_letter_code
_entity_poly.pdbx_strand_id
1 'polypeptide(L)'
;MDAPDLHLLLHPRHKEVHDFYAGYEAEIRPHLCDGCNTCAAMCRFDAVEYGTPKPRINPLKCEGCKVCVEFCPTDAISFTPRHCGTWYISHTRMGPMAHAQLFPAQENSGRLVALLRQHAKKLAREQGIRLILSDGPPGIGCPVISALSGVHLAVVVTEPTPSGMHDLARVMDLCGHFQIPVAVIINKCDLSPRIAGEIETQCIQDGHAVVARLPHDSDFVHALVQGRAITEFSSGETVRQIKIAWERIVALVNLPHPGDKARAMGAETLEDPVTEENH
;
A
#
# COMPACT_ATOMS: atom_id res chain seq x y z
N MET A 1 -2.35 6.48 -1.43
CA MET A 1 -2.47 6.17 -2.85
C MET A 1 -3.39 7.17 -3.49
N ASP A 2 -2.87 7.92 -4.43
CA ASP A 2 -3.54 9.13 -4.83
C ASP A 2 -4.53 8.91 -5.99
N ALA A 3 -4.52 7.73 -6.64
CA ALA A 3 -5.47 7.38 -7.69
C ALA A 3 -5.75 5.86 -7.68
N PRO A 4 -6.84 5.40 -7.07
CA PRO A 4 -7.20 3.99 -7.04
C PRO A 4 -7.86 3.56 -8.36
N ASP A 5 -7.07 3.36 -9.42
CA ASP A 5 -7.60 3.09 -10.76
C ASP A 5 -7.92 1.61 -11.03
N LEU A 6 -7.42 0.69 -10.20
CA LEU A 6 -7.69 -0.74 -10.39
C LEU A 6 -9.18 -1.10 -10.38
N HIS A 7 -10.00 -0.37 -9.62
CA HIS A 7 -11.44 -0.61 -9.61
C HIS A 7 -12.12 -0.30 -10.96
N LEU A 8 -11.57 0.66 -11.73
CA LEU A 8 -12.05 1.00 -13.07
C LEU A 8 -11.79 -0.14 -14.07
N LEU A 9 -10.66 -0.84 -13.92
CA LEU A 9 -10.28 -1.95 -14.78
C LEU A 9 -10.91 -3.28 -14.37
N LEU A 10 -11.07 -3.51 -13.06
CA LEU A 10 -11.46 -4.81 -12.53
C LEU A 10 -12.96 -4.95 -12.27
N HIS A 11 -13.73 -3.85 -12.26
CA HIS A 11 -15.18 -3.82 -12.05
C HIS A 11 -15.61 -4.63 -10.82
N PRO A 12 -15.15 -4.29 -9.60
CA PRO A 12 -15.39 -5.08 -8.40
C PRO A 12 -16.87 -5.12 -8.04
N ARG A 13 -17.37 -6.31 -7.73
CA ARG A 13 -18.67 -6.51 -7.10
C ARG A 13 -18.43 -6.82 -5.63
N HIS A 14 -18.85 -5.94 -4.74
CA HIS A 14 -18.62 -6.06 -3.31
C HIS A 14 -19.35 -7.28 -2.74
N LYS A 15 -18.63 -8.15 -2.07
CA LYS A 15 -19.14 -9.28 -1.30
C LYS A 15 -19.25 -8.91 0.18
N GLU A 16 -18.24 -8.23 0.69
CA GLU A 16 -18.17 -7.77 2.07
C GLU A 16 -17.76 -6.29 2.08
N VAL A 17 -18.36 -5.54 2.98
CA VAL A 17 -18.13 -4.10 3.16
C VAL A 17 -17.92 -3.84 4.64
N HIS A 18 -16.82 -3.15 4.97
CA HIS A 18 -16.44 -2.91 6.36
C HIS A 18 -15.92 -1.49 6.52
N ASP A 19 -16.32 -0.84 7.60
CA ASP A 19 -15.77 0.46 7.97
C ASP A 19 -14.31 0.32 8.42
N PHE A 20 -13.50 1.31 8.05
CA PHE A 20 -12.11 1.41 8.47
C PHE A 20 -11.93 2.57 9.43
N TYR A 21 -11.49 2.24 10.64
CA TYR A 21 -11.19 3.21 11.70
C TYR A 21 -9.69 3.26 11.96
N ALA A 22 -9.11 4.47 11.95
CA ALA A 22 -7.70 4.69 12.26
C ALA A 22 -7.48 6.01 12.99
N GLY A 23 -6.76 5.94 14.11
CA GLY A 23 -6.58 7.08 14.99
C GLY A 23 -7.89 7.45 15.71
N TYR A 24 -7.89 8.66 16.22
CA TYR A 24 -9.03 9.22 16.98
C TYR A 24 -9.29 10.65 16.50
N GLU A 25 -10.47 11.13 16.79
CA GLU A 25 -10.84 12.53 16.59
C GLU A 25 -11.53 13.10 17.83
N ALA A 26 -11.30 14.38 18.06
CA ALA A 26 -11.92 15.11 19.13
C ALA A 26 -13.08 15.94 18.57
N GLU A 27 -14.21 15.94 19.28
CA GLU A 27 -15.39 16.75 18.95
C GLU A 27 -15.92 17.46 20.20
N ILE A 28 -16.18 18.77 20.09
CA ILE A 28 -16.74 19.55 21.18
C ILE A 28 -18.25 19.35 21.22
N ARG A 29 -18.76 18.94 22.39
CA ARG A 29 -20.19 18.87 22.71
C ARG A 29 -20.66 20.25 23.17
N PRO A 30 -21.40 21.02 22.34
CA PRO A 30 -21.67 22.42 22.62
C PRO A 30 -22.45 22.67 23.92
N HIS A 31 -23.30 21.73 24.34
CA HIS A 31 -24.13 21.87 25.56
C HIS A 31 -23.33 21.74 26.84
N LEU A 32 -22.14 21.13 26.82
CA LEU A 32 -21.24 20.98 27.97
C LEU A 32 -20.12 22.05 27.96
N CYS A 33 -19.86 22.68 26.83
CA CYS A 33 -18.78 23.64 26.69
C CYS A 33 -19.15 24.98 27.29
N ASP A 34 -18.27 25.54 28.13
CA ASP A 34 -18.40 26.87 28.76
C ASP A 34 -17.76 28.01 27.93
N GLY A 35 -17.05 27.67 26.81
CA GLY A 35 -16.41 28.66 25.95
C GLY A 35 -15.05 29.16 26.43
N CYS A 36 -14.39 28.50 27.37
CA CYS A 36 -13.09 28.94 27.93
C CYS A 36 -11.95 29.01 26.96
N ASN A 37 -12.05 28.40 25.76
CA ASN A 37 -11.04 28.36 24.71
C ASN A 37 -9.68 27.73 25.11
N THR A 38 -9.58 27.03 26.23
CA THR A 38 -8.37 26.32 26.65
C THR A 38 -7.90 25.33 25.58
N CYS A 39 -8.83 24.59 24.98
CA CYS A 39 -8.53 23.64 23.89
C CYS A 39 -7.90 24.29 22.67
N ALA A 40 -8.29 25.53 22.32
CA ALA A 40 -7.69 26.26 21.21
C ALA A 40 -6.28 26.75 21.57
N ALA A 41 -6.08 27.25 22.78
CA ALA A 41 -4.75 27.69 23.22
C ALA A 41 -3.72 26.57 23.28
N MET A 42 -4.15 25.32 23.52
CA MET A 42 -3.28 24.15 23.65
C MET A 42 -3.09 23.35 22.37
N CYS A 43 -3.84 23.63 21.31
CA CYS A 43 -3.78 22.88 20.08
C CYS A 43 -2.54 23.25 19.25
N ARG A 44 -1.51 22.40 19.24
CA ARG A 44 -0.29 22.60 18.44
C ARG A 44 -0.48 22.38 16.93
N PHE A 45 -1.64 21.90 16.50
CA PHE A 45 -1.96 21.58 15.12
C PHE A 45 -2.90 22.62 14.49
N ASP A 46 -3.22 23.69 15.21
CA ASP A 46 -4.18 24.71 14.79
C ASP A 46 -5.53 24.14 14.32
N ALA A 47 -5.89 22.98 14.91
CA ALA A 47 -7.13 22.29 14.60
C ALA A 47 -8.33 22.86 15.38
N VAL A 48 -8.11 23.63 16.45
CA VAL A 48 -9.17 24.22 17.25
C VAL A 48 -9.24 25.71 16.98
N GLU A 49 -10.30 26.13 16.33
CA GLU A 49 -10.57 27.53 16.03
C GLU A 49 -11.20 28.22 17.23
N TYR A 50 -10.64 29.40 17.62
CA TYR A 50 -11.27 30.24 18.63
C TYR A 50 -12.67 30.64 18.21
N GLY A 51 -13.64 30.55 19.11
CA GLY A 51 -15.03 30.84 18.79
C GLY A 51 -15.73 31.65 19.87
N THR A 52 -16.67 32.49 19.41
CA THR A 52 -17.60 33.20 20.28
C THR A 52 -19.00 32.79 19.85
N PRO A 53 -19.81 32.15 20.69
CA PRO A 53 -19.56 31.90 22.13
C PRO A 53 -18.68 30.67 22.45
N LYS A 54 -18.37 29.80 21.47
CA LYS A 54 -17.67 28.53 21.73
C LYS A 54 -16.67 28.18 20.62
N PRO A 55 -15.53 27.54 20.95
CA PRO A 55 -14.56 27.06 19.96
C PRO A 55 -15.14 25.93 19.11
N ARG A 56 -14.47 25.67 17.96
CA ARG A 56 -14.80 24.55 17.06
C ARG A 56 -13.55 23.79 16.69
N ILE A 57 -13.66 22.47 16.56
CA ILE A 57 -12.58 21.62 16.08
C ILE A 57 -12.77 21.39 14.58
N ASN A 58 -11.70 21.65 13.82
CA ASN A 58 -11.62 21.30 12.42
C ASN A 58 -11.15 19.84 12.30
N PRO A 59 -11.98 18.88 11.85
CA PRO A 59 -11.63 17.47 11.81
C PRO A 59 -10.50 17.17 10.82
N LEU A 60 -10.31 18.02 9.79
CA LEU A 60 -9.23 17.83 8.79
C LEU A 60 -7.84 18.17 9.34
N LYS A 61 -7.77 19.01 10.39
CA LYS A 61 -6.52 19.41 11.04
C LYS A 61 -6.27 18.66 12.35
N CYS A 62 -7.27 17.93 12.85
CA CYS A 62 -7.16 17.23 14.13
C CYS A 62 -6.32 15.98 14.00
N GLU A 63 -5.20 15.91 14.73
CA GLU A 63 -4.29 14.76 14.76
C GLU A 63 -4.64 13.71 15.84
N GLY A 64 -5.76 13.88 16.56
CA GLY A 64 -6.18 12.93 17.58
C GLY A 64 -5.20 12.77 18.74
N CYS A 65 -4.46 13.81 19.09
CA CYS A 65 -3.44 13.77 20.16
C CYS A 65 -4.00 13.77 21.59
N LYS A 66 -5.30 13.95 21.76
CA LYS A 66 -6.04 13.93 23.02
C LYS A 66 -5.76 15.11 23.99
N VAL A 67 -4.81 16.01 23.72
CA VAL A 67 -4.45 17.11 24.63
C VAL A 67 -5.66 17.97 24.99
N CYS A 68 -6.46 18.39 24.04
CA CYS A 68 -7.67 19.20 24.30
C CYS A 68 -8.70 18.49 25.16
N VAL A 69 -8.77 17.16 25.13
CA VAL A 69 -9.66 16.34 25.94
C VAL A 69 -9.22 16.35 27.41
N GLU A 70 -7.94 16.07 27.66
CA GLU A 70 -7.36 15.98 29.01
C GLU A 70 -7.41 17.30 29.76
N PHE A 71 -7.32 18.42 29.05
CA PHE A 71 -7.33 19.76 29.67
C PHE A 71 -8.68 20.49 29.58
N CYS A 72 -9.74 19.80 29.18
CA CYS A 72 -11.07 20.38 29.12
C CYS A 72 -11.68 20.45 30.55
N PRO A 73 -11.91 21.65 31.16
CA PRO A 73 -12.39 21.76 32.53
C PRO A 73 -13.83 21.26 32.75
N THR A 74 -14.59 21.14 31.66
CA THR A 74 -15.99 20.72 31.71
C THR A 74 -16.25 19.36 31.05
N ASP A 75 -15.20 18.61 30.69
CA ASP A 75 -15.31 17.34 29.98
C ASP A 75 -16.18 17.43 28.71
N ALA A 76 -16.18 18.59 28.06
CA ALA A 76 -17.05 18.87 26.93
C ALA A 76 -16.56 18.26 25.61
N ILE A 77 -15.40 17.58 25.58
CA ILE A 77 -14.80 17.06 24.34
C ILE A 77 -14.89 15.55 24.32
N SER A 78 -15.65 15.01 23.36
CA SER A 78 -15.66 13.58 23.05
C SER A 78 -14.42 13.19 22.27
N PHE A 79 -13.97 11.94 22.43
CA PHE A 79 -12.80 11.40 21.77
C PHE A 79 -13.13 10.01 21.26
N THR A 80 -13.36 9.91 19.95
CA THR A 80 -13.87 8.68 19.31
C THR A 80 -12.94 8.19 18.23
N PRO A 81 -12.92 6.89 17.95
CA PRO A 81 -12.21 6.36 16.78
C PRO A 81 -12.65 7.09 15.51
N ARG A 82 -11.67 7.55 14.71
CA ARG A 82 -11.94 8.25 13.46
C ARG A 82 -12.30 7.25 12.38
N HIS A 83 -13.45 7.45 11.73
CA HIS A 83 -13.85 6.71 10.55
C HIS A 83 -13.13 7.29 9.34
N CYS A 84 -12.17 6.52 8.78
CA CYS A 84 -11.27 7.00 7.72
C CYS A 84 -11.66 6.51 6.33
N GLY A 85 -12.56 5.57 6.20
CA GLY A 85 -12.97 5.01 4.92
C GLY A 85 -13.62 3.64 5.06
N THR A 86 -13.67 2.93 3.93
CA THR A 86 -14.29 1.62 3.85
C THR A 86 -13.33 0.65 3.15
N TRP A 87 -13.27 -0.60 3.62
CA TRP A 87 -12.55 -1.66 2.93
C TRP A 87 -13.51 -2.78 2.52
N TYR A 88 -13.13 -3.51 1.48
CA TYR A 88 -14.01 -4.41 0.77
C TYR A 88 -13.31 -5.74 0.47
N ILE A 89 -14.10 -6.81 0.50
CA ILE A 89 -13.80 -8.04 -0.22
C ILE A 89 -14.75 -8.09 -1.42
N SER A 90 -14.20 -8.23 -2.61
CA SER A 90 -14.95 -8.16 -3.86
C SER A 90 -14.61 -9.30 -4.79
N HIS A 91 -15.57 -9.67 -5.63
CA HIS A 91 -15.30 -10.47 -6.82
C HIS A 91 -15.06 -9.54 -8.00
N THR A 92 -14.02 -9.82 -8.77
CA THR A 92 -13.72 -9.12 -10.00
C THR A 92 -13.69 -10.09 -11.17
N ARG A 93 -13.63 -9.57 -12.39
CA ARG A 93 -13.45 -10.39 -13.61
C ARG A 93 -12.14 -11.17 -13.66
N MET A 94 -11.15 -10.79 -12.84
CA MET A 94 -9.82 -11.44 -12.76
C MET A 94 -9.63 -12.28 -11.49
N GLY A 95 -10.61 -12.34 -10.60
CA GLY A 95 -10.54 -13.07 -9.34
C GLY A 95 -10.95 -12.24 -8.13
N PRO A 96 -10.77 -12.75 -6.91
CA PRO A 96 -11.10 -12.02 -5.69
C PRO A 96 -10.14 -10.85 -5.47
N MET A 97 -10.64 -9.77 -4.85
CA MET A 97 -9.90 -8.56 -4.57
C MET A 97 -10.19 -8.07 -3.15
N ALA A 98 -9.15 -7.82 -2.37
CA ALA A 98 -9.22 -7.07 -1.12
C ALA A 98 -8.74 -5.64 -1.41
N HIS A 99 -9.60 -4.65 -1.18
CA HIS A 99 -9.27 -3.26 -1.48
C HIS A 99 -9.97 -2.31 -0.50
N ALA A 100 -9.59 -1.03 -0.54
CA ALA A 100 -10.19 -0.01 0.30
C ALA A 100 -10.34 1.31 -0.46
N GLN A 101 -11.26 2.12 0.03
CA GLN A 101 -11.44 3.50 -0.36
C GLN A 101 -11.42 4.37 0.88
N LEU A 102 -10.42 5.24 0.98
CA LEU A 102 -10.31 6.23 2.04
C LEU A 102 -11.14 7.47 1.70
N PHE A 103 -11.63 8.14 2.72
CA PHE A 103 -12.25 9.44 2.54
C PHE A 103 -11.23 10.49 2.10
N PRO A 104 -11.66 11.56 1.44
CA PRO A 104 -10.78 12.67 1.08
C PRO A 104 -9.98 13.17 2.29
N ALA A 105 -8.71 13.50 2.07
CA ALA A 105 -7.77 13.98 3.09
C ALA A 105 -7.43 12.96 4.21
N GLN A 106 -7.80 11.69 4.06
CA GLN A 106 -7.31 10.62 4.94
C GLN A 106 -6.05 10.00 4.35
N GLU A 107 -5.03 9.83 5.21
CA GLU A 107 -3.78 9.22 4.80
C GLU A 107 -3.87 7.68 4.75
N ASN A 108 -3.21 7.10 3.75
CA ASN A 108 -3.03 5.66 3.69
C ASN A 108 -2.07 5.23 4.82
N SER A 109 -2.57 4.46 5.75
CA SER A 109 -1.76 3.96 6.86
C SER A 109 -1.21 2.57 6.57
N GLY A 110 -0.01 2.26 7.10
CA GLY A 110 0.53 0.90 7.05
C GLY A 110 -0.42 -0.14 7.65
N ARG A 111 -1.26 0.25 8.62
CA ARG A 111 -2.28 -0.60 9.22
C ARG A 111 -3.34 -1.05 8.21
N LEU A 112 -3.82 -0.14 7.34
CA LEU A 112 -4.77 -0.49 6.29
C LEU A 112 -4.17 -1.48 5.30
N VAL A 113 -2.94 -1.21 4.84
CA VAL A 113 -2.23 -2.11 3.92
C VAL A 113 -2.03 -3.50 4.54
N ALA A 114 -1.62 -3.57 5.80
CA ALA A 114 -1.46 -4.84 6.52
C ALA A 114 -2.79 -5.61 6.64
N LEU A 115 -3.89 -4.91 6.96
CA LEU A 115 -5.24 -5.48 7.02
C LEU A 115 -5.66 -6.10 5.69
N LEU A 116 -5.55 -5.34 4.59
CA LEU A 116 -5.93 -5.82 3.26
C LEU A 116 -5.09 -7.04 2.84
N ARG A 117 -3.79 -7.02 3.11
CA ARG A 117 -2.90 -8.14 2.81
C ARG A 117 -3.22 -9.39 3.62
N GLN A 118 -3.59 -9.23 4.89
CA GLN A 118 -4.03 -10.35 5.72
C GLN A 118 -5.26 -11.02 5.13
N HIS A 119 -6.26 -10.23 4.71
CA HIS A 119 -7.46 -10.74 4.07
C HIS A 119 -7.18 -11.36 2.70
N ALA A 120 -6.31 -10.76 1.89
CA ALA A 120 -5.89 -11.35 0.61
C ALA A 120 -5.20 -12.70 0.80
N LYS A 121 -4.31 -12.84 1.80
CA LYS A 121 -3.66 -14.13 2.14
C LYS A 121 -4.69 -15.18 2.61
N LYS A 122 -5.67 -14.78 3.41
CA LYS A 122 -6.76 -15.65 3.85
C LYS A 122 -7.55 -16.18 2.65
N LEU A 123 -8.02 -15.27 1.79
CA LEU A 123 -8.76 -15.62 0.56
C LEU A 123 -7.96 -16.56 -0.36
N ALA A 124 -6.68 -16.26 -0.55
CA ALA A 124 -5.81 -17.09 -1.38
C ALA A 124 -5.71 -18.53 -0.86
N ARG A 125 -5.57 -18.71 0.47
CA ARG A 125 -5.54 -20.03 1.11
C ARG A 125 -6.86 -20.77 0.97
N GLU A 126 -7.98 -20.11 1.24
CA GLU A 126 -9.33 -20.70 1.18
C GLU A 126 -9.72 -21.12 -0.24
N GLN A 127 -9.25 -20.42 -1.26
CA GLN A 127 -9.60 -20.65 -2.66
C GLN A 127 -8.49 -21.37 -3.46
N GLY A 128 -7.37 -21.77 -2.82
CA GLY A 128 -6.26 -22.42 -3.51
C GLY A 128 -5.54 -21.52 -4.52
N ILE A 129 -5.57 -20.19 -4.33
CA ILE A 129 -4.93 -19.23 -5.23
C ILE A 129 -3.42 -19.16 -4.92
N ARG A 130 -2.61 -19.40 -5.93
CA ARG A 130 -1.15 -19.54 -5.80
C ARG A 130 -0.40 -18.20 -5.86
N LEU A 131 -1.00 -17.14 -6.40
CA LEU A 131 -0.36 -15.85 -6.62
C LEU A 131 -1.23 -14.74 -6.03
N ILE A 132 -0.62 -13.85 -5.26
CA ILE A 132 -1.22 -12.60 -4.80
C ILE A 132 -0.44 -11.47 -5.44
N LEU A 133 -1.12 -10.63 -6.21
CA LEU A 133 -0.58 -9.39 -6.75
C LEU A 133 -1.07 -8.23 -5.89
N SER A 134 -0.13 -7.43 -5.38
CA SER A 134 -0.45 -6.25 -4.56
C SER A 134 -0.02 -4.99 -5.29
N ASP A 135 -0.94 -4.04 -5.46
CA ASP A 135 -0.63 -2.69 -5.92
C ASP A 135 -0.04 -1.91 -4.74
N GLY A 136 1.22 -1.52 -4.87
CA GLY A 136 1.99 -0.86 -3.81
C GLY A 136 1.91 0.67 -3.88
N PRO A 137 1.92 1.37 -2.74
CA PRO A 137 2.01 2.82 -2.71
C PRO A 137 3.42 3.30 -3.10
N PRO A 138 3.56 4.56 -3.55
CA PRO A 138 4.87 5.15 -3.82
C PRO A 138 5.63 5.50 -2.53
N GLY A 139 6.92 5.77 -2.66
CA GLY A 139 7.80 6.21 -1.57
C GLY A 139 8.38 5.08 -0.73
N ILE A 140 8.74 5.36 0.52
CA ILE A 140 9.40 4.44 1.47
C ILE A 140 8.78 4.47 2.87
N GLY A 141 7.62 5.08 3.03
CA GLY A 141 6.92 5.22 4.31
C GLY A 141 6.30 3.91 4.83
N CYS A 142 5.64 4.00 5.99
CA CYS A 142 4.97 2.86 6.63
C CYS A 142 4.04 2.05 5.70
N PRO A 143 3.26 2.65 4.78
CA PRO A 143 2.45 1.87 3.84
C PRO A 143 3.28 0.99 2.91
N VAL A 144 4.44 1.50 2.42
CA VAL A 144 5.35 0.73 1.56
C VAL A 144 5.99 -0.42 2.33
N ILE A 145 6.46 -0.16 3.55
CA ILE A 145 7.01 -1.19 4.44
C ILE A 145 5.97 -2.31 4.66
N SER A 146 4.73 -1.92 4.94
CA SER A 146 3.63 -2.88 5.10
C SER A 146 3.31 -3.64 3.81
N ALA A 147 3.40 -2.99 2.65
CA ALA A 147 3.20 -3.62 1.36
C ALA A 147 4.31 -4.63 1.03
N LEU A 148 5.55 -4.34 1.39
CA LEU A 148 6.71 -5.19 1.16
C LEU A 148 6.81 -6.36 2.15
N SER A 149 6.23 -6.25 3.35
CA SER A 149 6.36 -7.27 4.41
C SER A 149 5.94 -8.66 3.95
N GLY A 150 6.91 -9.59 3.81
CA GLY A 150 6.66 -10.99 3.44
C GLY A 150 6.13 -11.17 2.01
N VAL A 151 6.58 -10.35 1.06
CA VAL A 151 6.46 -10.62 -0.38
C VAL A 151 7.64 -11.46 -0.86
N HIS A 152 7.44 -12.20 -1.95
CA HIS A 152 8.50 -13.01 -2.56
C HIS A 152 9.29 -12.23 -3.60
N LEU A 153 8.70 -11.20 -4.19
CA LEU A 153 9.31 -10.33 -5.18
C LEU A 153 8.67 -8.95 -5.12
N ALA A 154 9.47 -7.89 -5.17
CA ALA A 154 9.03 -6.54 -5.42
C ALA A 154 9.27 -6.18 -6.88
N VAL A 155 8.21 -5.76 -7.59
CA VAL A 155 8.34 -5.21 -8.94
C VAL A 155 8.27 -3.69 -8.82
N VAL A 156 9.40 -3.02 -9.05
CA VAL A 156 9.51 -1.56 -8.94
C VAL A 156 9.38 -0.96 -10.33
N VAL A 157 8.39 -0.08 -10.50
CA VAL A 157 8.17 0.67 -11.74
C VAL A 157 8.74 2.07 -11.57
N THR A 158 9.67 2.45 -12.44
CA THR A 158 10.30 3.78 -12.41
C THR A 158 10.24 4.45 -13.77
N GLU A 159 10.42 5.78 -13.81
CA GLU A 159 10.56 6.56 -15.04
C GLU A 159 11.99 7.10 -15.15
N PRO A 160 12.54 7.29 -16.37
CA PRO A 160 13.90 7.76 -16.59
C PRO A 160 14.04 9.26 -16.37
N THR A 161 13.86 9.66 -15.11
CA THR A 161 14.04 11.03 -14.61
C THR A 161 15.01 11.03 -13.42
N PRO A 162 15.67 12.17 -13.09
CA PRO A 162 16.53 12.24 -11.90
C PRO A 162 15.79 11.85 -10.60
N SER A 163 14.53 12.28 -10.46
CA SER A 163 13.67 11.90 -9.32
C SER A 163 13.40 10.39 -9.32
N GLY A 164 13.03 9.81 -10.48
CA GLY A 164 12.78 8.37 -10.61
C GLY A 164 14.00 7.52 -10.26
N MET A 165 15.20 7.94 -10.64
CA MET A 165 16.45 7.27 -10.23
C MET A 165 16.66 7.30 -8.73
N HIS A 166 16.48 8.48 -8.12
CA HIS A 166 16.64 8.67 -6.68
C HIS A 166 15.64 7.83 -5.88
N ASP A 167 14.37 7.83 -6.29
CA ASP A 167 13.32 7.07 -5.61
C ASP A 167 13.49 5.56 -5.80
N LEU A 168 13.93 5.12 -6.99
CA LEU A 168 14.29 3.72 -7.26
C LEU A 168 15.37 3.24 -6.29
N ALA A 169 16.48 3.98 -6.16
CA ALA A 169 17.57 3.63 -5.26
C ALA A 169 17.08 3.45 -3.81
N ARG A 170 16.25 4.36 -3.31
CA ARG A 170 15.69 4.28 -1.94
C ARG A 170 14.80 3.06 -1.73
N VAL A 171 13.97 2.71 -2.73
CA VAL A 171 13.12 1.52 -2.65
C VAL A 171 13.95 0.25 -2.74
N MET A 172 15.00 0.21 -3.57
CA MET A 172 15.93 -0.91 -3.67
C MET A 172 16.69 -1.13 -2.35
N ASP A 173 17.19 -0.07 -1.72
CA ASP A 173 17.82 -0.13 -0.39
C ASP A 173 16.86 -0.69 0.67
N LEU A 174 15.61 -0.24 0.64
CA LEU A 174 14.57 -0.74 1.54
C LEU A 174 14.29 -2.23 1.31
N CYS A 175 14.19 -2.67 0.06
CA CYS A 175 14.03 -4.08 -0.29
C CYS A 175 15.24 -4.91 0.15
N GLY A 176 16.45 -4.38 -0.04
CA GLY A 176 17.70 -5.01 0.41
C GLY A 176 17.72 -5.22 1.93
N HIS A 177 17.29 -4.22 2.70
CA HIS A 177 17.16 -4.33 4.16
C HIS A 177 16.21 -5.48 4.58
N PHE A 178 15.14 -5.72 3.85
CA PHE A 178 14.20 -6.81 4.09
C PHE A 178 14.54 -8.10 3.34
N GLN A 179 15.65 -8.14 2.63
CA GLN A 179 16.08 -9.29 1.81
C GLN A 179 15.05 -9.71 0.75
N ILE A 180 14.34 -8.74 0.18
CA ILE A 180 13.32 -8.97 -0.84
C ILE A 180 13.96 -8.83 -2.22
N PRO A 181 13.87 -9.85 -3.08
CA PRO A 181 14.31 -9.74 -4.48
C PRO A 181 13.55 -8.64 -5.22
N VAL A 182 14.26 -7.91 -6.10
CA VAL A 182 13.69 -6.81 -6.88
C VAL A 182 13.76 -7.11 -8.36
N ALA A 183 12.66 -6.86 -9.06
CA ALA A 183 12.62 -6.74 -10.51
C ALA A 183 12.23 -5.29 -10.88
N VAL A 184 12.80 -4.74 -11.93
CA VAL A 184 12.57 -3.35 -12.33
C VAL A 184 11.91 -3.27 -13.70
N ILE A 185 10.91 -2.39 -13.81
CA ILE A 185 10.31 -1.96 -15.09
C ILE A 185 10.65 -0.49 -15.27
N ILE A 186 11.29 -0.15 -16.38
CA ILE A 186 11.55 1.24 -16.77
C ILE A 186 10.41 1.68 -17.69
N ASN A 187 9.48 2.47 -17.13
CA ASN A 187 8.34 2.99 -17.87
C ASN A 187 8.70 4.29 -18.58
N LYS A 188 8.06 4.58 -19.72
CA LYS A 188 8.31 5.75 -20.56
C LYS A 188 9.81 5.91 -20.90
N CYS A 189 10.47 4.80 -21.24
CA CYS A 189 11.93 4.76 -21.46
C CYS A 189 12.43 5.68 -22.57
N ASP A 190 11.55 6.14 -23.43
CA ASP A 190 11.76 7.09 -24.52
C ASP A 190 11.86 8.56 -24.07
N LEU A 191 11.39 8.90 -22.85
CA LEU A 191 11.55 10.26 -22.28
C LEU A 191 13.03 10.68 -22.17
N SER A 192 13.88 9.75 -21.75
CA SER A 192 15.32 9.95 -21.71
C SER A 192 16.05 8.62 -21.88
N PRO A 193 16.41 8.24 -23.13
CA PRO A 193 17.13 7.00 -23.40
C PRO A 193 18.46 6.89 -22.63
N ARG A 194 19.14 8.02 -22.40
CA ARG A 194 20.37 8.09 -21.61
C ARG A 194 20.13 7.65 -20.16
N ILE A 195 19.16 8.30 -19.48
CA ILE A 195 18.86 7.97 -18.08
C ILE A 195 18.30 6.55 -17.97
N ALA A 196 17.47 6.10 -18.93
CA ALA A 196 16.98 4.73 -18.97
C ALA A 196 18.13 3.70 -19.04
N GLY A 197 19.16 3.99 -19.82
CA GLY A 197 20.38 3.16 -19.90
C GLY A 197 21.21 3.20 -18.61
N GLU A 198 21.30 4.35 -17.94
CA GLU A 198 21.98 4.48 -16.65
C GLU A 198 21.27 3.66 -15.56
N ILE A 199 19.92 3.76 -15.48
CA ILE A 199 19.11 2.95 -14.56
C ILE A 199 19.34 1.45 -14.82
N GLU A 200 19.26 1.01 -16.06
CA GLU A 200 19.45 -0.41 -16.42
C GLU A 200 20.84 -0.91 -16.02
N THR A 201 21.88 -0.13 -16.34
CA THR A 201 23.27 -0.46 -16.00
C THR A 201 23.44 -0.59 -14.49
N GLN A 202 22.91 0.36 -13.71
CA GLN A 202 23.00 0.34 -12.26
C GLN A 202 22.25 -0.88 -11.69
N CYS A 203 21.03 -1.15 -12.14
CA CYS A 203 20.26 -2.32 -11.68
C CYS A 203 21.03 -3.63 -11.93
N ILE A 204 21.63 -3.79 -13.10
CA ILE A 204 22.41 -5.00 -13.44
C ILE A 204 23.66 -5.12 -12.55
N GLN A 205 24.36 -4.01 -12.30
CA GLN A 205 25.54 -4.00 -11.40
C GLN A 205 25.16 -4.39 -9.97
N ASP A 206 23.99 -3.96 -9.50
CA ASP A 206 23.47 -4.28 -8.18
C ASP A 206 22.81 -5.66 -8.10
N GLY A 207 22.80 -6.43 -9.20
CA GLY A 207 22.24 -7.78 -9.26
C GLY A 207 20.71 -7.85 -9.37
N HIS A 208 20.06 -6.75 -9.78
CA HIS A 208 18.61 -6.68 -9.97
C HIS A 208 18.23 -6.91 -11.45
N ALA A 209 17.11 -7.60 -11.66
CA ALA A 209 16.60 -7.89 -13.00
C ALA A 209 15.79 -6.70 -13.56
N VAL A 210 16.20 -6.14 -14.69
CA VAL A 210 15.34 -5.26 -15.50
C VAL A 210 14.48 -6.13 -16.42
N VAL A 211 13.19 -6.24 -16.12
CA VAL A 211 12.26 -7.16 -16.79
C VAL A 211 11.60 -6.54 -18.02
N ALA A 212 11.46 -5.21 -18.05
CA ALA A 212 10.99 -4.48 -19.24
C ALA A 212 11.49 -3.04 -19.31
N ARG A 213 11.54 -2.53 -20.54
CA ARG A 213 11.64 -1.10 -20.89
C ARG A 213 10.44 -0.79 -21.77
N LEU A 214 9.48 -0.05 -21.19
CA LEU A 214 8.22 0.29 -21.88
C LEU A 214 8.30 1.73 -22.39
N PRO A 215 8.04 1.99 -23.66
CA PRO A 215 7.94 3.36 -24.16
C PRO A 215 6.64 4.00 -23.66
N HIS A 216 6.55 5.32 -23.80
CA HIS A 216 5.28 6.02 -23.64
C HIS A 216 4.31 5.53 -24.72
N ASP A 217 3.11 5.14 -24.31
CA ASP A 217 2.09 4.63 -25.21
C ASP A 217 0.71 5.19 -24.80
N SER A 218 0.08 5.92 -25.72
CA SER A 218 -1.24 6.53 -25.50
C SER A 218 -2.36 5.48 -25.37
N ASP A 219 -2.13 4.25 -25.83
CA ASP A 219 -3.10 3.17 -25.71
C ASP A 219 -3.44 2.82 -24.25
N PHE A 220 -2.53 3.11 -23.29
CA PHE A 220 -2.85 2.97 -21.87
C PHE A 220 -4.03 3.86 -21.46
N VAL A 221 -4.01 5.13 -21.87
CA VAL A 221 -5.09 6.08 -21.55
C VAL A 221 -6.36 5.68 -22.26
N HIS A 222 -6.28 5.34 -23.55
CA HIS A 222 -7.46 4.93 -24.33
C HIS A 222 -8.11 3.65 -23.77
N ALA A 223 -7.30 2.68 -23.35
CA ALA A 223 -7.77 1.46 -22.71
C ALA A 223 -8.45 1.75 -21.37
N LEU A 224 -7.82 2.58 -20.52
CA LEU A 224 -8.36 2.95 -19.21
C LEU A 224 -9.72 3.64 -19.32
N VAL A 225 -9.87 4.59 -20.25
CA VAL A 225 -11.14 5.28 -20.51
C VAL A 225 -12.25 4.29 -20.90
N GLN A 226 -11.90 3.16 -21.53
CA GLN A 226 -12.85 2.10 -21.88
C GLN A 226 -13.00 1.04 -20.77
N GLY A 227 -12.37 1.20 -19.60
CA GLY A 227 -12.37 0.20 -18.53
C GLY A 227 -11.72 -1.12 -18.91
N ARG A 228 -10.74 -1.11 -19.83
CA ARG A 228 -10.04 -2.29 -20.36
C ARG A 228 -8.56 -2.23 -20.01
N ALA A 229 -7.95 -3.38 -19.76
CA ALA A 229 -6.51 -3.45 -19.69
C ALA A 229 -5.89 -3.23 -21.08
N ILE A 230 -4.69 -2.62 -21.15
CA ILE A 230 -4.00 -2.41 -22.44
C ILE A 230 -3.82 -3.72 -23.21
N THR A 231 -3.61 -4.82 -22.51
CA THR A 231 -3.46 -6.16 -23.10
C THR A 231 -4.74 -6.72 -23.75
N GLU A 232 -5.88 -6.11 -23.45
CA GLU A 232 -7.19 -6.43 -24.05
C GLU A 232 -7.58 -5.39 -25.11
N PHE A 233 -6.95 -4.23 -25.09
CA PHE A 233 -7.25 -3.12 -25.99
C PHE A 233 -6.37 -3.13 -27.24
N SER A 234 -5.09 -3.41 -27.09
CA SER A 234 -4.08 -3.35 -28.14
C SER A 234 -3.31 -4.67 -28.30
N SER A 235 -2.67 -4.86 -29.43
CA SER A 235 -1.74 -5.96 -29.72
C SER A 235 -0.36 -5.45 -30.14
N GLY A 236 -0.06 -4.18 -29.89
CA GLY A 236 1.18 -3.50 -30.28
C GLY A 236 2.42 -4.02 -29.56
N GLU A 237 3.56 -3.39 -29.84
CA GLU A 237 4.87 -3.75 -29.29
C GLU A 237 4.89 -3.65 -27.76
N THR A 238 4.30 -2.59 -27.19
CA THR A 238 4.19 -2.39 -25.74
C THR A 238 3.50 -3.57 -25.06
N VAL A 239 2.41 -4.08 -25.65
CA VAL A 239 1.69 -5.24 -25.11
C VAL A 239 2.54 -6.51 -25.16
N ARG A 240 3.32 -6.71 -26.25
CA ARG A 240 4.25 -7.85 -26.35
C ARG A 240 5.30 -7.77 -25.23
N GLN A 241 5.87 -6.60 -25.00
CA GLN A 241 6.87 -6.38 -23.94
C GLN A 241 6.29 -6.60 -22.55
N ILE A 242 5.05 -6.18 -22.28
CA ILE A 242 4.35 -6.44 -21.01
C ILE A 242 4.17 -7.95 -20.80
N LYS A 243 3.79 -8.70 -21.83
CA LYS A 243 3.64 -10.16 -21.73
C LYS A 243 4.95 -10.86 -21.41
N ILE A 244 6.03 -10.47 -22.11
CA ILE A 244 7.38 -10.98 -21.85
C ILE A 244 7.84 -10.62 -20.42
N ALA A 245 7.58 -9.37 -19.98
CA ALA A 245 7.89 -8.95 -18.62
C ALA A 245 7.16 -9.82 -17.58
N TRP A 246 5.89 -10.11 -17.83
CA TRP A 246 5.10 -10.98 -16.96
C TRP A 246 5.68 -12.40 -16.87
N GLU A 247 6.08 -12.99 -17.98
CA GLU A 247 6.74 -14.31 -18.00
C GLU A 247 8.03 -14.31 -17.17
N ARG A 248 8.86 -13.25 -17.31
CA ARG A 248 10.08 -13.06 -16.51
C ARG A 248 9.77 -12.90 -15.00
N ILE A 249 8.76 -12.12 -14.65
CA ILE A 249 8.33 -11.92 -13.27
C ILE A 249 7.87 -13.25 -12.66
N VAL A 250 7.05 -14.03 -13.36
CA VAL A 250 6.58 -15.33 -12.90
C VAL A 250 7.74 -16.31 -12.71
N ALA A 251 8.73 -16.29 -13.61
CA ALA A 251 9.93 -17.12 -13.46
C ALA A 251 10.74 -16.74 -12.21
N LEU A 252 10.88 -15.44 -11.90
CA LEU A 252 11.57 -14.98 -10.70
C LEU A 252 10.84 -15.36 -9.41
N VAL A 253 9.51 -15.32 -9.41
CA VAL A 253 8.70 -15.72 -8.21
C VAL A 253 8.78 -17.22 -7.94
N ASN A 254 8.92 -18.03 -8.98
CA ASN A 254 9.01 -19.50 -8.85
C ASN A 254 10.39 -20.00 -8.41
N LEU A 255 11.39 -19.12 -8.31
CA LEU A 255 12.69 -19.45 -7.75
C LEU A 255 12.55 -19.56 -6.21
N PRO A 256 13.23 -20.56 -5.56
CA PRO A 256 13.19 -20.69 -4.10
C PRO A 256 13.76 -19.41 -3.45
N HIS A 257 12.99 -18.81 -2.55
CA HIS A 257 13.42 -17.62 -1.82
C HIS A 257 14.61 -17.96 -0.90
N PRO A 258 15.62 -17.09 -0.76
CA PRO A 258 16.74 -17.32 0.17
C PRO A 258 16.29 -17.65 1.60
N GLY A 259 15.18 -17.08 2.06
CA GLY A 259 14.56 -17.35 3.36
C GLY A 259 13.84 -18.70 3.48
N ASP A 260 13.47 -19.34 2.37
CA ASP A 260 12.77 -20.64 2.42
C ASP A 260 13.73 -21.78 2.81
N LYS A 261 15.02 -21.64 2.46
CA LYS A 261 16.05 -22.59 2.91
C LYS A 261 16.28 -22.55 4.42
N ALA A 262 16.20 -21.38 5.05
CA ALA A 262 16.35 -21.26 6.50
C ALA A 262 15.13 -21.81 7.27
N ARG A 263 13.93 -21.74 6.70
CA ARG A 263 12.71 -22.32 7.29
C ARG A 263 12.65 -23.83 7.14
N ALA A 264 13.12 -24.39 6.03
CA ALA A 264 13.18 -25.83 5.81
C ALA A 264 14.20 -26.50 6.77
N MET A 265 15.35 -25.85 7.03
CA MET A 265 16.35 -26.34 7.99
C MET A 265 15.94 -26.18 9.47
N GLY A 266 15.04 -25.23 9.78
CA GLY A 266 14.53 -25.02 11.15
C GLY A 266 13.32 -25.89 11.51
N ALA A 267 12.68 -26.52 10.54
CA ALA A 267 11.53 -27.41 10.77
C ALA A 267 11.94 -28.87 11.10
N GLU A 268 13.18 -29.26 10.84
CA GLU A 268 13.69 -30.63 11.13
C GLU A 268 14.24 -30.80 12.56
N THR A 269 14.22 -29.80 13.43
CA THR A 269 14.83 -29.88 14.78
C THR A 269 13.86 -29.74 15.94
N LEU A 270 12.57 -29.99 15.76
CA LEU A 270 11.58 -30.06 16.85
C LEU A 270 10.73 -31.33 16.76
N GLU A 271 11.38 -32.49 16.83
CA GLU A 271 10.77 -33.70 17.38
C GLU A 271 11.34 -33.88 18.77
N ASP A 272 10.65 -33.40 19.79
CA ASP A 272 10.89 -33.76 21.18
C ASP A 272 10.45 -35.23 21.40
N PRO A 273 11.28 -36.10 21.97
CA PRO A 273 10.86 -37.43 22.32
C PRO A 273 9.93 -37.36 23.56
N VAL A 274 8.70 -37.81 23.35
CA VAL A 274 7.76 -38.08 24.44
C VAL A 274 8.37 -39.20 25.29
N THR A 275 8.88 -38.85 26.45
CA THR A 275 9.19 -39.81 27.52
C THR A 275 7.89 -40.18 28.21
N GLU A 276 7.43 -41.41 27.96
CA GLU A 276 6.54 -42.12 28.86
C GLU A 276 7.25 -42.35 30.21
N GLU A 277 6.77 -41.73 31.27
CA GLU A 277 7.00 -42.24 32.64
C GLU A 277 5.66 -42.54 33.31
N ASN A 278 5.46 -43.86 33.49
CA ASN A 278 4.51 -44.44 34.42
C ASN A 278 4.82 -43.99 35.86
N HIS A 279 3.83 -43.47 36.58
CA HIS A 279 3.41 -43.97 37.89
C HIS A 279 2.18 -43.24 38.37
#